data_60d41cc0647a8ada0f2d9e445a4acb1f
#
_entry.id   60d41cc0647a8ada0f2d9e445a4acb1f
#
_cell.length_a   1.000
_cell.length_b   1.000
_cell.length_c   1.000
_cell.angle_alpha   90.00
_cell.angle_beta   90.00
_cell.angle_gamma   90.00
#
_symmetry.space_group_name_H-M   'P 1'
#
loop_
_entity.id
_entity.type
_entity.pdbx_description
1 polymer ?
#
loop_
_entity_poly.entity_id
_entity_poly.type
_entity_poly.pdbx_seq_one_letter_code
_entity_poly.pdbx_strand_id
1 'polypeptide(L)'
;MVDGRNHPRSDRATEPLGALRRAVDDLHQAVDERSSLGTAGLDVHRYGSSLVALARVLPGVEQALVRYGDGRFPFVPLTPLLVADVRSLGLEIDDSAPSTESVGYDDVGSWWGAMYVLQGSRLGSTVIAERLTVELPDVPRSYFNAAATDARPAWAAFRVAARAAFDGGQADLDRAVHSARSVFDALLVELARADEPVVREGAAT
;
A
#
# COMPACT_ATOMS: atom_id res chain seq x y z
N MET A 1 10.56 51.66 -11.44
CA MET A 1 9.65 50.81 -12.23
C MET A 1 10.21 49.39 -12.13
N VAL A 2 9.73 48.62 -11.17
CA VAL A 2 10.22 47.27 -10.87
C VAL A 2 9.07 46.31 -11.11
N ASP A 3 9.27 45.49 -12.14
CA ASP A 3 8.32 44.53 -12.63
C ASP A 3 8.16 43.37 -11.62
N GLY A 4 7.01 43.33 -10.99
CA GLY A 4 6.64 42.29 -10.04
C GLY A 4 6.36 40.97 -10.76
N ARG A 5 7.31 40.04 -10.81
CA ARG A 5 7.12 38.70 -11.29
C ARG A 5 6.16 37.97 -10.36
N ASN A 6 4.93 37.96 -10.77
CA ASN A 6 3.88 37.11 -10.23
C ASN A 6 4.23 35.62 -10.52
N HIS A 7 4.71 34.92 -9.53
CA HIS A 7 4.89 33.45 -9.64
C HIS A 7 3.52 32.79 -9.51
N PRO A 8 3.05 32.06 -10.50
CA PRO A 8 1.74 31.40 -10.40
C PRO A 8 1.80 30.28 -9.36
N ARG A 9 1.05 30.48 -8.29
CA ARG A 9 0.77 29.43 -7.28
C ARG A 9 -0.18 28.33 -7.79
N SER A 10 -0.49 28.30 -9.09
CA SER A 10 -1.52 27.43 -9.69
C SER A 10 -1.02 26.04 -10.12
N ASP A 11 0.28 25.76 -10.18
CA ASP A 11 0.77 24.51 -10.77
C ASP A 11 0.76 23.29 -9.83
N ARG A 12 0.58 23.48 -8.53
CA ARG A 12 0.55 22.33 -7.59
C ARG A 12 -0.79 21.57 -7.58
N ALA A 13 -1.86 22.18 -8.07
CA ALA A 13 -3.19 21.56 -8.08
C ALA A 13 -3.41 20.61 -9.26
N THR A 14 -2.59 20.72 -10.31
CA THR A 14 -2.72 19.95 -11.57
C THR A 14 -1.67 18.86 -11.70
N GLU A 15 -0.75 18.71 -10.77
CA GLU A 15 0.27 17.65 -10.79
C GLU A 15 -0.40 16.27 -10.63
N PRO A 16 -0.13 15.28 -11.51
CA PRO A 16 -0.77 13.96 -11.50
C PRO A 16 -0.69 13.24 -10.15
N LEU A 17 0.46 13.27 -9.49
CA LEU A 17 0.62 12.66 -8.16
C LEU A 17 -0.14 13.40 -7.06
N GLY A 18 -0.31 14.72 -7.20
CA GLY A 18 -1.18 15.50 -6.32
C GLY A 18 -2.65 15.16 -6.50
N ALA A 19 -3.08 14.87 -7.74
CA ALA A 19 -4.42 14.38 -8.02
C ALA A 19 -4.65 12.97 -7.46
N LEU A 20 -3.70 12.04 -7.68
CA LEU A 20 -3.73 10.69 -7.08
C LEU A 20 -3.86 10.77 -5.56
N ARG A 21 -3.03 11.58 -4.89
CA ARG A 21 -3.08 11.74 -3.45
C ARG A 21 -4.47 12.16 -2.97
N ARG A 22 -5.04 13.21 -3.57
CA ARG A 22 -6.38 13.69 -3.19
C ARG A 22 -7.46 12.65 -3.44
N ALA A 23 -7.33 11.89 -4.52
CA ALA A 23 -8.32 10.89 -4.91
C ALA A 23 -8.34 9.67 -3.99
N VAL A 24 -7.30 9.41 -3.20
CA VAL A 24 -7.20 8.27 -2.28
C VAL A 24 -7.09 8.66 -0.81
N ASP A 25 -7.13 9.96 -0.47
CA ASP A 25 -6.89 10.48 0.88
C ASP A 25 -7.91 9.94 1.89
N ASP A 26 -9.18 9.85 1.49
CA ASP A 26 -10.28 9.26 2.26
C ASP A 26 -10.04 7.77 2.56
N LEU A 27 -9.63 7.00 1.58
CA LEU A 27 -9.38 5.57 1.71
C LEU A 27 -8.10 5.29 2.52
N HIS A 28 -7.06 6.10 2.30
CA HIS A 28 -5.82 6.00 3.07
C HIS A 28 -6.09 6.21 4.55
N GLN A 29 -6.84 7.27 4.91
CA GLN A 29 -7.23 7.53 6.29
C GLN A 29 -8.05 6.37 6.87
N ALA A 30 -9.01 5.83 6.12
CA ALA A 30 -9.83 4.70 6.56
C ALA A 30 -8.99 3.43 6.82
N VAL A 31 -7.97 3.15 5.98
CA VAL A 31 -7.03 2.04 6.20
C VAL A 31 -6.18 2.28 7.44
N ASP A 32 -5.65 3.49 7.64
CA ASP A 32 -4.84 3.84 8.82
C ASP A 32 -5.63 3.66 10.12
N GLU A 33 -6.89 4.12 10.15
CA GLU A 33 -7.77 3.99 11.32
C GLU A 33 -8.11 2.51 11.61
N ARG A 34 -8.40 1.72 10.57
CA ARG A 34 -8.83 0.33 10.74
C ARG A 34 -7.67 -0.62 11.01
N SER A 35 -6.53 -0.44 10.36
CA SER A 35 -5.36 -1.31 10.58
C SER A 35 -4.74 -1.17 11.97
N SER A 36 -5.02 -0.07 12.66
CA SER A 36 -4.42 0.27 13.96
C SER A 36 -2.88 0.35 13.97
N LEU A 37 -2.23 0.12 12.84
CA LEU A 37 -0.76 0.14 12.72
C LEU A 37 -0.16 1.52 13.02
N GLY A 38 -0.92 2.59 12.74
CA GLY A 38 -0.56 3.98 13.00
C GLY A 38 -1.11 4.54 14.33
N THR A 39 -1.99 3.82 15.07
CA THR A 39 -2.71 4.33 16.23
C THR A 39 -2.15 3.82 17.56
N ALA A 40 -2.40 4.51 18.68
CA ALA A 40 -1.95 4.09 20.01
C ALA A 40 -2.67 2.82 20.47
N GLY A 41 -1.97 1.98 21.26
CA GLY A 41 -2.54 0.76 21.82
C GLY A 41 -2.53 -0.43 20.84
N LEU A 42 -1.53 -0.49 19.97
CA LEU A 42 -1.30 -1.65 19.12
C LEU A 42 -0.90 -2.84 20.00
N ASP A 43 -1.64 -3.94 19.89
CA ASP A 43 -1.32 -5.23 20.49
C ASP A 43 -0.97 -6.29 19.44
N VAL A 44 -0.50 -7.46 19.89
CA VAL A 44 -0.08 -8.56 19.01
C VAL A 44 -1.24 -9.07 18.15
N HIS A 45 -2.47 -9.10 18.67
CA HIS A 45 -3.63 -9.57 17.94
C HIS A 45 -3.96 -8.60 16.78
N ARG A 46 -4.08 -7.31 17.06
CA ARG A 46 -4.33 -6.27 16.04
C ARG A 46 -3.22 -6.20 15.00
N TYR A 47 -1.99 -6.35 15.45
CA TYR A 47 -0.84 -6.44 14.55
C TYR A 47 -0.97 -7.64 13.60
N GLY A 48 -1.25 -8.83 14.15
CA GLY A 48 -1.44 -10.05 13.38
C GLY A 48 -2.59 -9.95 12.38
N SER A 49 -3.75 -9.41 12.81
CA SER A 49 -4.90 -9.17 11.93
C SER A 49 -4.55 -8.26 10.76
N SER A 50 -3.79 -7.19 11.02
CA SER A 50 -3.33 -6.27 9.96
C SER A 50 -2.36 -6.95 8.99
N LEU A 51 -1.43 -7.78 9.49
CA LEU A 51 -0.53 -8.55 8.63
C LEU A 51 -1.28 -9.53 7.75
N VAL A 52 -2.28 -10.24 8.29
CA VAL A 52 -3.12 -11.16 7.50
C VAL A 52 -3.86 -10.41 6.41
N ALA A 53 -4.48 -9.27 6.72
CA ALA A 53 -5.17 -8.45 5.73
C ALA A 53 -4.23 -8.00 4.60
N LEU A 54 -3.04 -7.50 4.94
CA LEU A 54 -2.01 -7.15 3.95
C LEU A 54 -1.59 -8.37 3.11
N ALA A 55 -1.40 -9.53 3.75
CA ALA A 55 -0.96 -10.75 3.08
C ALA A 55 -2.03 -11.37 2.15
N ARG A 56 -3.28 -10.98 2.29
CA ARG A 56 -4.37 -11.37 1.37
C ARG A 56 -4.46 -10.48 0.13
N VAL A 57 -4.00 -9.25 0.19
CA VAL A 57 -4.11 -8.27 -0.89
C VAL A 57 -2.79 -8.09 -1.65
N LEU A 58 -1.70 -7.85 -0.95
CA LEU A 58 -0.44 -7.43 -1.57
C LEU A 58 0.20 -8.46 -2.51
N PRO A 59 0.10 -9.79 -2.28
CA PRO A 59 0.66 -10.77 -3.22
C PRO A 59 0.12 -10.62 -4.64
N GLY A 60 -1.20 -10.48 -4.78
CA GLY A 60 -1.83 -10.30 -6.09
C GLY A 60 -1.40 -9.00 -6.77
N VAL A 61 -1.32 -7.90 -5.99
CA VAL A 61 -0.85 -6.60 -6.50
C VAL A 61 0.60 -6.68 -6.95
N GLU A 62 1.51 -7.21 -6.11
CA GLU A 62 2.93 -7.34 -6.43
C GLU A 62 3.17 -8.24 -7.64
N GLN A 63 2.45 -9.37 -7.73
CA GLN A 63 2.54 -10.28 -8.86
C GLN A 63 2.12 -9.60 -10.17
N ALA A 64 1.02 -8.85 -10.16
CA ALA A 64 0.56 -8.11 -11.31
C ALA A 64 1.56 -7.01 -11.71
N LEU A 65 2.12 -6.27 -10.76
CA LEU A 65 3.14 -5.26 -11.02
C LEU A 65 4.41 -5.84 -11.64
N VAL A 66 4.83 -7.03 -11.20
CA VAL A 66 5.96 -7.75 -11.81
C VAL A 66 5.61 -8.20 -13.23
N ARG A 67 4.41 -8.79 -13.40
CA ARG A 67 3.97 -9.34 -14.70
C ARG A 67 3.84 -8.28 -15.78
N TYR A 68 3.32 -7.10 -15.46
CA TYR A 68 3.02 -6.03 -16.41
C TYR A 68 3.98 -4.84 -16.35
N GLY A 69 5.06 -4.98 -15.58
CA GLY A 69 5.98 -3.86 -15.31
C GLY A 69 6.85 -3.44 -16.49
N ASP A 70 7.22 -4.36 -17.38
CA ASP A 70 8.04 -4.12 -18.60
C ASP A 70 9.26 -3.20 -18.34
N GLY A 71 9.84 -3.26 -17.14
CA GLY A 71 10.97 -2.41 -16.75
C GLY A 71 10.66 -0.92 -16.54
N ARG A 72 9.38 -0.53 -16.42
CA ARG A 72 8.95 0.87 -16.22
C ARG A 72 9.56 1.52 -14.99
N PHE A 73 9.63 0.75 -13.90
CA PHE A 73 10.25 1.20 -12.66
C PHE A 73 10.79 -0.01 -11.89
N PRO A 74 12.01 0.07 -11.31
CA PRO A 74 12.57 -1.03 -10.54
C PRO A 74 11.74 -1.28 -9.29
N PHE A 75 11.33 -2.54 -9.11
CA PHE A 75 10.47 -2.97 -8.03
C PHE A 75 10.91 -4.36 -7.53
N VAL A 76 10.98 -4.50 -6.21
CA VAL A 76 11.26 -5.77 -5.55
C VAL A 76 10.07 -6.12 -4.67
N PRO A 77 9.41 -7.28 -4.92
CA PRO A 77 8.33 -7.78 -4.09
C PRO A 77 8.78 -8.03 -2.65
N LEU A 78 8.00 -7.59 -1.68
CA LEU A 78 8.23 -7.82 -0.26
C LEU A 78 7.27 -8.84 0.36
N THR A 79 6.29 -9.29 -0.40
CA THR A 79 5.29 -10.29 0.03
C THR A 79 5.89 -11.55 0.65
N PRO A 80 7.03 -12.11 0.18
CA PRO A 80 7.63 -13.28 0.85
C PRO A 80 7.98 -13.02 2.32
N LEU A 81 8.43 -11.80 2.65
CA LEU A 81 8.71 -11.41 4.04
C LEU A 81 7.43 -11.24 4.85
N LEU A 82 6.39 -10.64 4.25
CA LEU A 82 5.08 -10.50 4.88
C LEU A 82 4.48 -11.85 5.25
N VAL A 83 4.48 -12.80 4.32
CA VAL A 83 3.99 -14.17 4.54
C VAL A 83 4.81 -14.90 5.62
N ALA A 84 6.13 -14.69 5.64
CA ALA A 84 6.99 -15.25 6.68
C ALA A 84 6.66 -14.67 8.07
N ASP A 85 6.43 -13.36 8.17
CA ASP A 85 6.05 -12.70 9.42
C ASP A 85 4.69 -13.22 9.93
N VAL A 86 3.66 -13.38 9.05
CA VAL A 86 2.36 -13.97 9.42
C VAL A 86 2.52 -15.38 9.98
N ARG A 87 3.28 -16.24 9.29
CA ARG A 87 3.53 -17.63 9.74
C ARG A 87 4.30 -17.67 11.05
N SER A 88 5.23 -16.75 11.29
CA SER A 88 5.99 -16.70 12.54
C SER A 88 5.11 -16.31 13.74
N LEU A 89 3.96 -15.65 13.51
CA LEU A 89 2.93 -15.40 14.52
C LEU A 89 2.01 -16.62 14.73
N GLY A 90 2.19 -17.72 14.00
CA GLY A 90 1.29 -18.89 14.05
C GLY A 90 -0.06 -18.62 13.39
N LEU A 91 -0.15 -17.62 12.51
CA LEU A 91 -1.37 -17.26 11.79
C LEU A 91 -1.38 -17.91 10.41
N GLU A 92 -2.58 -18.18 9.93
CA GLU A 92 -2.82 -18.72 8.59
C GLU A 92 -3.37 -17.63 7.67
N ILE A 93 -3.02 -17.73 6.38
CA ILE A 93 -3.59 -16.91 5.31
C ILE A 93 -4.54 -17.83 4.57
N ASP A 94 -5.83 -17.53 4.65
CA ASP A 94 -6.85 -18.27 3.92
C ASP A 94 -6.73 -18.01 2.42
N ASP A 95 -6.65 -19.09 1.63
CA ASP A 95 -6.52 -19.03 0.17
C ASP A 95 -7.81 -18.56 -0.54
N SER A 96 -8.94 -18.44 0.19
CA SER A 96 -10.19 -17.86 -0.31
C SER A 96 -10.14 -16.33 -0.45
N ALA A 97 -8.95 -15.73 -0.41
CA ALA A 97 -8.76 -14.29 -0.51
C ALA A 97 -9.42 -13.71 -1.76
N PRO A 98 -10.02 -12.51 -1.67
CA PRO A 98 -10.53 -11.84 -2.84
C PRO A 98 -9.38 -11.65 -3.82
N SER A 99 -9.56 -12.16 -4.99
CA SER A 99 -8.65 -11.93 -6.08
C SER A 99 -8.62 -10.44 -6.39
N THR A 100 -7.49 -9.79 -6.22
CA THR A 100 -7.22 -8.47 -6.80
C THR A 100 -7.09 -8.57 -8.33
N GLU A 101 -7.31 -9.76 -8.92
CA GLU A 101 -7.31 -10.00 -10.36
C GLU A 101 -8.40 -9.23 -11.11
N SER A 102 -9.44 -8.76 -10.43
CA SER A 102 -10.46 -7.89 -11.05
C SER A 102 -9.98 -6.48 -11.36
N VAL A 103 -8.85 -6.05 -10.80
CA VAL A 103 -8.22 -4.77 -11.14
C VAL A 103 -7.30 -5.02 -12.32
N GLY A 104 -7.68 -4.56 -13.50
CA GLY A 104 -6.83 -4.66 -14.69
C GLY A 104 -5.56 -3.84 -14.51
N TYR A 105 -4.46 -4.49 -14.21
CA TYR A 105 -3.12 -3.87 -14.12
C TYR A 105 -2.36 -3.90 -15.45
N ASP A 106 -3.00 -4.34 -16.51
CA ASP A 106 -2.42 -4.55 -17.84
C ASP A 106 -2.22 -3.24 -18.62
N ASP A 107 -2.89 -2.16 -18.23
CA ASP A 107 -2.64 -0.85 -18.79
C ASP A 107 -1.63 -0.04 -17.94
N VAL A 108 -0.96 0.90 -18.60
CA VAL A 108 0.11 1.71 -17.99
C VAL A 108 -0.40 2.58 -16.86
N GLY A 109 -1.59 3.18 -16.98
CA GLY A 109 -2.18 4.02 -15.94
C GLY A 109 -2.45 3.23 -14.69
N SER A 110 -3.13 2.09 -14.80
CA SER A 110 -3.45 1.20 -13.68
C SER A 110 -2.19 0.70 -12.98
N TRP A 111 -1.14 0.36 -13.73
CA TRP A 111 0.14 -0.03 -13.17
C TRP A 111 0.75 1.09 -12.30
N TRP A 112 0.77 2.35 -12.79
CA TRP A 112 1.30 3.48 -12.01
C TRP A 112 0.45 3.79 -10.78
N GLY A 113 -0.87 3.59 -10.84
CA GLY A 113 -1.76 3.75 -9.71
C GLY A 113 -1.49 2.75 -8.59
N ALA A 114 -1.38 1.47 -8.91
CA ALA A 114 -1.03 0.43 -7.94
C ALA A 114 0.39 0.65 -7.36
N MET A 115 1.36 0.98 -8.22
CA MET A 115 2.74 1.29 -7.80
C MET A 115 2.78 2.52 -6.87
N TYR A 116 1.92 3.52 -7.10
CA TYR A 116 1.78 4.68 -6.21
C TYR A 116 1.42 4.24 -4.79
N VAL A 117 0.44 3.34 -4.63
CA VAL A 117 0.04 2.82 -3.32
C VAL A 117 1.19 2.08 -2.64
N LEU A 118 1.85 1.15 -3.37
CA LEU A 118 2.95 0.38 -2.79
C LEU A 118 4.16 1.24 -2.40
N GLN A 119 4.56 2.18 -3.24
CA GLN A 119 5.69 3.06 -2.93
C GLN A 119 5.34 4.07 -1.83
N GLY A 120 4.09 4.54 -1.80
CA GLY A 120 3.59 5.42 -0.73
C GLY A 120 3.55 4.72 0.63
N SER A 121 3.08 3.48 0.68
CA SER A 121 3.01 2.68 1.93
C SER A 121 4.38 2.42 2.56
N ARG A 122 5.46 2.34 1.75
CA ARG A 122 6.83 2.21 2.26
C ARG A 122 7.26 3.38 3.14
N LEU A 123 6.77 4.59 2.87
CA LEU A 123 7.03 5.74 3.74
C LEU A 123 6.39 5.57 5.11
N GLY A 124 5.15 5.10 5.17
CA GLY A 124 4.45 4.78 6.40
C GLY A 124 5.13 3.65 7.18
N SER A 125 5.71 2.68 6.48
CA SER A 125 6.44 1.55 7.08
C SER A 125 7.60 1.98 7.96
N THR A 126 8.23 3.13 7.70
CA THR A 126 9.28 3.68 8.58
C THR A 126 8.74 3.96 9.98
N VAL A 127 7.59 4.62 10.07
CA VAL A 127 6.95 4.95 11.36
C VAL A 127 6.46 3.68 12.05
N ILE A 128 5.86 2.76 11.28
CA ILE A 128 5.37 1.48 11.80
C ILE A 128 6.53 0.64 12.37
N ALA A 129 7.65 0.51 11.65
CA ALA A 129 8.81 -0.26 12.09
C ALA A 129 9.43 0.29 13.37
N GLU A 130 9.59 1.62 13.47
CA GLU A 130 10.07 2.30 14.68
C GLU A 130 9.14 2.04 15.87
N ARG A 131 7.84 2.15 15.65
CA ARG A 131 6.83 1.93 16.66
C ARG A 131 6.79 0.49 17.16
N LEU A 132 6.82 -0.50 16.24
CA LEU A 132 6.88 -1.92 16.60
C LEU A 132 8.11 -2.25 17.43
N THR A 133 9.23 -1.56 17.20
CA THR A 133 10.44 -1.74 18.01
C THR A 133 10.22 -1.35 19.47
N VAL A 134 9.34 -0.39 19.75
CA VAL A 134 9.08 0.12 21.10
C VAL A 134 7.89 -0.60 21.76
N GLU A 135 6.78 -0.73 21.04
CA GLU A 135 5.51 -1.24 21.59
C GLU A 135 5.43 -2.77 21.58
N LEU A 136 6.00 -3.41 20.55
CA LEU A 136 5.96 -4.86 20.34
C LEU A 136 7.34 -5.40 19.93
N PRO A 137 8.37 -5.34 20.81
CA PRO A 137 9.75 -5.66 20.42
C PRO A 137 9.96 -7.11 19.95
N ASP A 138 9.13 -8.03 20.41
CA ASP A 138 9.27 -9.48 20.15
C ASP A 138 8.49 -9.99 18.92
N VAL A 139 7.70 -9.12 18.24
CA VAL A 139 6.97 -9.57 17.05
C VAL A 139 7.86 -9.63 15.80
N PRO A 140 7.61 -10.59 14.89
CA PRO A 140 8.23 -10.61 13.57
C PRO A 140 7.82 -9.34 12.79
N ARG A 141 8.79 -8.66 12.18
CA ARG A 141 8.59 -7.38 11.46
C ARG A 141 9.50 -7.21 10.26
N SER A 142 9.91 -8.34 9.67
CA SER A 142 10.85 -8.34 8.53
C SER A 142 10.30 -7.56 7.35
N TYR A 143 9.00 -7.67 7.11
CA TYR A 143 8.30 -6.92 6.07
C TYR A 143 8.43 -5.39 6.27
N PHE A 144 8.06 -4.88 7.44
CA PHE A 144 8.12 -3.44 7.71
C PHE A 144 9.54 -2.90 7.73
N ASN A 145 10.50 -3.66 8.25
CA ASN A 145 11.90 -3.28 8.21
C ASN A 145 12.44 -3.18 6.78
N ALA A 146 12.13 -4.16 5.93
CA ALA A 146 12.51 -4.13 4.51
C ALA A 146 11.81 -3.01 3.75
N ALA A 147 10.50 -2.79 4.01
CA ALA A 147 9.73 -1.72 3.39
C ALA A 147 10.23 -0.33 3.78
N ALA A 148 10.70 -0.15 5.02
CA ALA A 148 11.28 1.10 5.52
C ALA A 148 12.66 1.40 4.91
N THR A 149 13.39 0.34 4.49
CA THR A 149 14.73 0.49 3.92
C THR A 149 14.65 1.29 2.62
N ASP A 150 15.43 2.37 2.55
CA ASP A 150 15.48 3.26 1.37
C ASP A 150 14.12 3.83 0.93
N ALA A 151 13.10 3.85 1.80
CA ALA A 151 11.75 4.30 1.47
C ALA A 151 11.72 5.73 0.88
N ARG A 152 12.46 6.66 1.49
CA ARG A 152 12.51 8.06 1.03
C ARG A 152 13.18 8.24 -0.34
N PRO A 153 14.40 7.71 -0.61
CA PRO A 153 15.01 7.78 -1.94
C PRO A 153 14.21 7.01 -2.99
N ALA A 154 13.64 5.84 -2.65
CA ALA A 154 12.77 5.09 -3.56
C ALA A 154 11.52 5.89 -3.95
N TRP A 155 10.87 6.53 -2.99
CA TRP A 155 9.73 7.42 -3.24
C TRP A 155 10.12 8.62 -4.12
N ALA A 156 11.28 9.23 -3.87
CA ALA A 156 11.76 10.35 -4.70
C ALA A 156 11.99 9.91 -6.15
N ALA A 157 12.63 8.77 -6.37
CA ALA A 157 12.84 8.20 -7.69
C ALA A 157 11.50 7.84 -8.38
N PHE A 158 10.58 7.22 -7.65
CA PHE A 158 9.23 6.91 -8.14
C PHE A 158 8.50 8.17 -8.63
N ARG A 159 8.52 9.24 -7.84
CA ARG A 159 7.87 10.50 -8.22
C ARG A 159 8.38 11.07 -9.53
N VAL A 160 9.69 11.00 -9.78
CA VAL A 160 10.30 11.46 -11.03
C VAL A 160 9.82 10.61 -12.20
N ALA A 161 9.87 9.28 -12.06
CA ALA A 161 9.47 8.36 -13.12
C ALA A 161 7.96 8.44 -13.43
N ALA A 162 7.12 8.46 -12.40
CA ALA A 162 5.67 8.58 -12.56
C ALA A 162 5.28 9.90 -13.23
N ARG A 163 5.89 11.03 -12.80
CA ARG A 163 5.64 12.33 -13.44
C ARG A 163 5.99 12.27 -14.93
N ALA A 164 7.14 11.72 -15.30
CA ALA A 164 7.55 11.61 -16.70
C ALA A 164 6.54 10.76 -17.51
N ALA A 165 5.99 9.68 -16.93
CA ALA A 165 5.00 8.84 -17.60
C ALA A 165 3.66 9.57 -17.82
N PHE A 166 3.18 10.35 -16.85
CA PHE A 166 1.94 11.12 -16.98
C PHE A 166 2.11 12.32 -17.91
N ASP A 167 3.18 13.12 -17.75
CA ASP A 167 3.44 14.31 -18.57
C ASP A 167 3.74 13.92 -20.03
N GLY A 168 4.33 12.76 -20.25
CA GLY A 168 4.57 12.20 -21.59
C GLY A 168 3.34 11.56 -22.25
N GLY A 169 2.18 11.57 -21.59
CA GLY A 169 0.94 10.97 -22.11
C GLY A 169 0.98 9.43 -22.20
N GLN A 170 1.94 8.79 -21.55
CA GLN A 170 2.07 7.33 -21.54
C GLN A 170 1.13 6.67 -20.53
N ALA A 171 0.74 7.39 -19.46
CA ALA A 171 -0.13 6.92 -18.40
C ALA A 171 -1.42 7.76 -18.34
N ASP A 172 -2.55 7.08 -18.22
CA ASP A 172 -3.86 7.67 -18.00
C ASP A 172 -4.09 7.89 -16.50
N LEU A 173 -4.42 9.13 -16.11
CA LEU A 173 -4.59 9.50 -14.71
C LEU A 173 -5.85 8.88 -14.10
N ASP A 174 -6.96 8.81 -14.82
CA ASP A 174 -8.22 8.27 -14.30
C ASP A 174 -8.09 6.77 -14.03
N ARG A 175 -7.38 6.05 -14.90
CA ARG A 175 -7.04 4.65 -14.68
C ARG A 175 -6.12 4.46 -13.48
N ALA A 176 -5.13 5.33 -13.31
CA ALA A 176 -4.26 5.30 -12.14
C ALA A 176 -5.03 5.56 -10.84
N VAL A 177 -5.93 6.53 -10.83
CA VAL A 177 -6.82 6.80 -9.68
C VAL A 177 -7.69 5.58 -9.39
N HIS A 178 -8.34 5.00 -10.42
CA HIS A 178 -9.17 3.82 -10.24
C HIS A 178 -8.39 2.66 -9.62
N SER A 179 -7.23 2.33 -10.18
CA SER A 179 -6.37 1.26 -9.66
C SER A 179 -5.90 1.51 -8.23
N ALA A 180 -5.44 2.73 -7.93
CA ALA A 180 -5.02 3.09 -6.57
C ALA A 180 -6.16 2.93 -5.56
N ARG A 181 -7.37 3.41 -5.88
CA ARG A 181 -8.57 3.22 -5.03
C ARG A 181 -8.89 1.75 -4.83
N SER A 182 -8.85 0.95 -5.91
CA SER A 182 -9.16 -0.50 -5.82
C SER A 182 -8.21 -1.26 -4.89
N VAL A 183 -6.93 -0.88 -4.82
CA VAL A 183 -5.99 -1.47 -3.85
C VAL A 183 -6.41 -1.14 -2.41
N PHE A 184 -6.77 0.12 -2.14
CA PHE A 184 -7.24 0.52 -0.81
C PHE A 184 -8.58 -0.13 -0.45
N ASP A 185 -9.54 -0.20 -1.39
CA ASP A 185 -10.83 -0.86 -1.18
C ASP A 185 -10.64 -2.35 -0.82
N ALA A 186 -9.76 -3.05 -1.52
CA ALA A 186 -9.42 -4.44 -1.20
C ALA A 186 -8.82 -4.56 0.21
N LEU A 187 -7.91 -3.66 0.61
CA LEU A 187 -7.35 -3.64 1.96
C LEU A 187 -8.43 -3.40 3.02
N LEU A 188 -9.37 -2.48 2.79
CA LEU A 188 -10.47 -2.21 3.72
C LEU A 188 -11.40 -3.41 3.90
N VAL A 189 -11.68 -4.14 2.82
CA VAL A 189 -12.46 -5.39 2.87
C VAL A 189 -11.77 -6.43 3.74
N GLU A 190 -10.46 -6.64 3.55
CA GLU A 190 -9.72 -7.63 4.31
C GLU A 190 -9.49 -7.22 5.78
N LEU A 191 -9.27 -5.94 6.04
CA LEU A 191 -9.21 -5.43 7.41
C LEU A 191 -10.55 -5.62 8.14
N ALA A 192 -11.69 -5.42 7.44
CA ALA A 192 -13.00 -5.66 8.03
C ALA A 192 -13.22 -7.14 8.38
N ARG A 193 -12.76 -8.06 7.52
CA ARG A 193 -12.84 -9.51 7.79
C ARG A 193 -11.96 -9.93 8.97
N ALA A 194 -10.78 -9.34 9.10
CA ALA A 194 -9.86 -9.66 10.18
C ALA A 194 -10.38 -9.21 11.56
N ASP A 195 -11.29 -8.23 11.60
CA ASP A 195 -11.95 -7.74 12.82
C ASP A 195 -13.14 -8.62 13.23
N GLU A 196 -13.65 -9.49 12.34
CA GLU A 196 -14.76 -10.38 12.67
C GLU A 196 -14.31 -11.47 13.67
N PRO A 197 -15.04 -11.71 14.75
CA PRO A 197 -14.72 -12.79 15.68
C PRO A 197 -14.80 -14.13 14.94
N VAL A 198 -13.72 -14.91 14.96
CA VAL A 198 -13.72 -16.27 14.44
C VAL A 198 -14.74 -17.09 15.24
N VAL A 199 -15.94 -17.25 14.70
CA VAL A 199 -16.93 -18.19 15.22
C VAL A 199 -16.35 -19.60 14.98
N ARG A 200 -15.62 -20.12 15.94
CA ARG A 200 -15.28 -21.55 15.93
C ARG A 200 -16.60 -22.31 16.06
N GLU A 201 -17.07 -22.89 14.96
CA GLU A 201 -18.12 -23.90 15.04
C GLU A 201 -17.66 -24.96 16.04
N GLY A 202 -18.45 -25.05 17.12
CA GLY A 202 -18.12 -25.86 18.25
C GLY A 202 -17.92 -27.32 17.84
N ALA A 203 -16.84 -27.91 18.34
CA ALA A 203 -16.72 -29.34 18.42
C ALA A 203 -17.98 -29.89 19.10
N ALA A 204 -18.92 -30.38 18.30
CA ALA A 204 -20.00 -31.22 18.78
C ALA A 204 -19.36 -32.57 19.18
N THR A 205 -19.39 -32.81 20.46
CA THR A 205 -19.02 -34.08 21.13
C THR A 205 -19.91 -35.21 20.67
#